data_26d7380f0154d5f708444125101392cf
#
_entry.id   26d7380f0154d5f708444125101392cf
#
_cell.length_a   1.000
_cell.length_b   1.000
_cell.length_c   1.000
_cell.angle_alpha   90.00
_cell.angle_beta   90.00
_cell.angle_gamma   90.00
#
_symmetry.space_group_name_H-M   'P 1'
#
loop_
_entity.id
_entity.type
_entity.pdbx_description
1 polymer ?
#
loop_
_entity_poly.entity_id
_entity_poly.type
_entity_poly.pdbx_seq_one_letter_code
_entity_poly.pdbx_strand_id
1 'polypeptide(L)'
;MKTIIALILLLLTFPMHASSVDCTYSALWGANGEKWDPRGRLPDFSYAGYHAGESDWPTPKPKWDLKQDFHAVGDGKTDDTDALQKALNTITSGVLFIPKGTYVLSKRIDINKGNVIIRGAGPNQTILSFTKSLEDLFGNTPNNNQQSQWSFGPGLINVNGNDPINNQTRIATVLAPAKRGDTTLVLSDSISTQKGEWIRLVESDPPKSQPDTGSLVKYLYGELMPAGDDLLGTPSVVRFLSRVKRVNGKTIELERPLPYDVRLEWKPEIHRFKPTLTEFGIEHLSIHFPWSAYPGHFKEKGYNALFLHDLAQCWVDDLEIQNADFGVDLNATNFCTVKNVTLTTSASRAVGPGARDGNGHHGIDVSHGSENLVTNFSIETKMVHDISVEWYALHTVFSNGRGIDLNMDHHREANYSSLFSNLDCGAGTRPFNSGGSGNRGAHSGAYSTYWNIKAAAPLKLPPNDFGPLLNFVGLNLKDPSLSSTYQWLIEATGVNGVCPADLQNAMKAKRLRK
;
A
#
# COMPACT_ATOMS: atom_id res chain seq x y z
N MET A 1 -55.71 -39.61 41.86
CA MET A 1 -54.77 -38.59 42.36
C MET A 1 -53.49 -38.66 41.49
N LYS A 2 -53.29 -37.72 40.61
CA LYS A 2 -52.02 -37.56 39.82
C LYS A 2 -51.24 -36.40 40.38
N THR A 3 -50.07 -36.70 40.97
CA THR A 3 -49.16 -35.71 41.54
C THR A 3 -48.32 -35.14 40.42
N ILE A 4 -48.44 -33.85 40.15
CA ILE A 4 -47.59 -33.10 39.24
C ILE A 4 -46.39 -32.58 40.02
N ILE A 5 -45.18 -33.03 39.67
CA ILE A 5 -43.92 -32.51 40.20
C ILE A 5 -43.50 -31.36 39.25
N ALA A 6 -43.55 -30.13 39.77
CA ALA A 6 -43.03 -28.97 39.06
C ALA A 6 -41.49 -28.87 39.29
N LEU A 7 -40.74 -29.00 38.19
CA LEU A 7 -39.27 -28.80 38.19
C LEU A 7 -38.98 -27.30 38.04
N ILE A 8 -38.54 -26.65 39.11
CA ILE A 8 -38.07 -25.25 39.08
C ILE A 8 -36.65 -25.24 38.55
N LEU A 9 -36.47 -24.76 37.32
CA LEU A 9 -35.15 -24.52 36.71
C LEU A 9 -34.60 -23.19 37.24
N LEU A 10 -33.63 -23.26 38.16
CA LEU A 10 -32.91 -22.09 38.66
C LEU A 10 -31.88 -21.64 37.62
N LEU A 11 -32.17 -20.59 36.84
CA LEU A 11 -31.25 -19.95 35.94
C LEU A 11 -30.21 -19.13 36.77
N LEU A 12 -29.06 -19.72 37.00
CA LEU A 12 -27.90 -19.02 37.51
C LEU A 12 -27.32 -18.11 36.38
N THR A 13 -27.67 -16.82 36.42
CA THR A 13 -27.01 -15.81 35.62
C THR A 13 -25.64 -15.51 36.22
N PHE A 14 -24.58 -16.08 35.67
CA PHE A 14 -23.24 -15.62 35.95
C PHE A 14 -23.05 -14.26 35.31
N PRO A 15 -22.62 -13.22 36.03
CA PRO A 15 -22.22 -11.99 35.39
C PRO A 15 -20.97 -12.29 34.58
N MET A 16 -21.05 -12.19 33.26
CA MET A 16 -19.87 -12.10 32.42
C MET A 16 -19.13 -10.80 32.81
N HIS A 17 -18.14 -10.95 33.67
CA HIS A 17 -17.14 -9.90 33.79
C HIS A 17 -16.38 -9.85 32.45
N ALA A 18 -16.79 -8.94 31.59
CA ALA A 18 -15.90 -8.47 30.54
C ALA A 18 -14.68 -7.90 31.26
N SER A 19 -13.57 -8.63 31.23
CA SER A 19 -12.28 -8.08 31.66
C SER A 19 -12.08 -6.83 30.80
N SER A 20 -12.14 -5.65 31.40
CA SER A 20 -11.70 -4.42 30.77
C SER A 20 -10.24 -4.66 30.40
N VAL A 21 -9.97 -4.82 29.11
CA VAL A 21 -8.61 -4.77 28.62
C VAL A 21 -8.12 -3.39 29.04
N ASP A 22 -7.18 -3.33 29.98
CA ASP A 22 -6.53 -2.07 30.37
C ASP A 22 -5.89 -1.48 29.11
N CYS A 23 -6.58 -0.49 28.56
CA CYS A 23 -6.24 0.11 27.27
C CYS A 23 -5.36 1.33 27.49
N THR A 24 -4.14 1.27 26.99
CA THR A 24 -3.26 2.45 26.93
C THR A 24 -3.65 3.34 25.76
N TYR A 25 -3.80 4.64 26.01
CA TYR A 25 -4.15 5.62 24.99
C TYR A 25 -2.96 6.52 24.66
N SER A 26 -2.75 6.77 23.37
CA SER A 26 -1.75 7.69 22.88
C SER A 26 -2.12 9.16 23.13
N ALA A 27 -1.13 9.99 23.43
CA ALA A 27 -1.31 11.43 23.49
C ALA A 27 -1.64 12.07 22.14
N LEU A 28 -1.32 11.40 21.03
CA LEU A 28 -1.66 11.86 19.67
C LEU A 28 -3.11 11.63 19.31
N TRP A 29 -3.78 10.63 19.93
CA TRP A 29 -5.14 10.22 19.55
C TRP A 29 -6.16 10.45 20.67
N GLY A 30 -5.85 10.07 21.91
CA GLY A 30 -6.81 9.99 23.01
C GLY A 30 -7.63 8.71 22.98
N ALA A 31 -8.75 8.67 23.68
CA ALA A 31 -9.63 7.50 23.76
C ALA A 31 -10.50 7.35 22.49
N ASN A 32 -11.00 8.46 21.95
CA ASN A 32 -11.94 8.51 20.83
C ASN A 32 -11.50 9.48 19.71
N GLY A 33 -10.21 9.77 19.63
CA GLY A 33 -9.65 10.73 18.69
C GLY A 33 -9.91 12.19 19.08
N GLU A 34 -10.20 12.47 20.35
CA GLU A 34 -10.44 13.83 20.85
C GLU A 34 -9.17 14.68 20.92
N LYS A 35 -8.00 14.05 20.92
CA LYS A 35 -6.70 14.73 20.89
C LYS A 35 -6.13 14.87 19.49
N TRP A 36 -6.69 14.15 18.53
CA TRP A 36 -6.16 14.16 17.17
C TRP A 36 -6.50 15.44 16.43
N ASP A 37 -5.46 16.13 16.00
CA ASP A 37 -5.51 17.23 15.04
C ASP A 37 -4.81 16.79 13.75
N PRO A 38 -5.50 16.64 12.59
CA PRO A 38 -4.89 16.25 11.32
C PRO A 38 -3.86 17.25 10.80
N ARG A 39 -3.84 18.49 11.34
CA ARG A 39 -2.80 19.49 11.06
C ARG A 39 -1.55 19.30 11.93
N GLY A 40 -1.67 18.51 12.99
CA GLY A 40 -0.62 18.24 13.95
C GLY A 40 0.38 17.17 13.46
N ARG A 41 1.04 16.54 14.42
CA ARG A 41 2.09 15.56 14.18
C ARG A 41 1.59 14.25 13.56
N LEU A 42 0.39 13.82 13.90
CA LEU A 42 -0.22 12.59 13.39
C LEU A 42 -1.04 12.89 12.12
N PRO A 43 -0.58 12.46 10.93
CA PRO A 43 -1.28 12.71 9.68
C PRO A 43 -2.67 12.06 9.62
N ASP A 44 -3.45 12.47 8.63
CA ASP A 44 -4.77 11.90 8.36
C ASP A 44 -4.70 10.72 7.39
N PHE A 45 -4.80 9.51 7.92
CA PHE A 45 -4.82 8.26 7.16
C PHE A 45 -6.24 7.76 6.85
N SER A 46 -7.27 8.53 7.18
CA SER A 46 -8.67 8.09 7.07
C SER A 46 -9.15 7.88 5.63
N TYR A 47 -8.44 8.42 4.65
CA TYR A 47 -8.80 8.35 3.23
C TYR A 47 -8.14 7.18 2.50
N ALA A 48 -7.29 6.39 3.14
CA ALA A 48 -6.62 5.27 2.49
C ALA A 48 -7.62 4.16 2.11
N GLY A 49 -7.42 3.64 0.90
CA GLY A 49 -8.17 2.52 0.33
C GLY A 49 -9.25 2.91 -0.67
N TYR A 50 -9.87 1.88 -1.24
CA TYR A 50 -10.89 1.98 -2.26
C TYR A 50 -11.95 3.03 -1.92
N HIS A 51 -12.22 3.93 -2.89
CA HIS A 51 -13.14 5.07 -2.72
C HIS A 51 -12.91 5.87 -1.42
N ALA A 52 -11.66 6.06 -1.02
CA ALA A 52 -11.32 6.72 0.25
C ALA A 52 -11.94 6.03 1.49
N GLY A 53 -12.20 4.72 1.42
CA GLY A 53 -12.84 3.94 2.47
C GLY A 53 -14.32 4.29 2.72
N GLU A 54 -14.98 4.98 1.81
CA GLU A 54 -16.38 5.44 1.97
C GLU A 54 -17.42 4.43 1.49
N SER A 55 -17.01 3.50 0.65
CA SER A 55 -17.85 2.40 0.18
C SER A 55 -17.05 1.11 0.07
N ASP A 56 -17.73 0.01 0.19
CA ASP A 56 -17.19 -1.29 -0.19
C ASP A 56 -17.18 -1.41 -1.73
N TRP A 57 -16.29 -2.23 -2.27
CA TRP A 57 -16.31 -2.53 -3.70
C TRP A 57 -17.53 -3.37 -4.08
N PRO A 58 -17.97 -3.27 -5.35
CA PRO A 58 -19.17 -3.95 -5.80
C PRO A 58 -18.97 -5.48 -5.86
N THR A 59 -20.02 -6.22 -5.48
CA THR A 59 -20.06 -7.68 -5.55
C THR A 59 -21.14 -8.19 -6.50
N PRO A 60 -21.14 -7.77 -7.79
CA PRO A 60 -22.16 -8.20 -8.74
C PRO A 60 -22.08 -9.70 -9.03
N LYS A 61 -23.18 -10.27 -9.51
CA LYS A 61 -23.17 -11.66 -10.00
C LYS A 61 -22.26 -11.79 -11.22
N PRO A 62 -21.61 -12.95 -11.42
CA PRO A 62 -20.84 -13.22 -12.62
C PRO A 62 -21.68 -12.99 -13.89
N LYS A 63 -21.08 -12.30 -14.87
CA LYS A 63 -21.66 -12.08 -16.19
C LYS A 63 -21.06 -13.03 -17.23
N TRP A 64 -19.82 -13.43 -16.99
CA TRP A 64 -19.03 -14.27 -17.87
C TRP A 64 -18.42 -15.43 -17.08
N ASP A 65 -18.35 -16.60 -17.69
CA ASP A 65 -17.72 -17.79 -17.13
C ASP A 65 -16.57 -18.25 -18.03
N LEU A 66 -15.37 -18.38 -17.48
CA LEU A 66 -14.18 -18.68 -18.26
C LEU A 66 -14.24 -20.04 -18.97
N LYS A 67 -14.90 -21.04 -18.36
CA LYS A 67 -15.07 -22.38 -18.98
C LYS A 67 -16.21 -22.37 -20.00
N GLN A 68 -17.37 -21.84 -19.63
CA GLN A 68 -18.58 -21.93 -20.49
C GLN A 68 -18.49 -20.99 -21.70
N ASP A 69 -18.03 -19.76 -21.51
CA ASP A 69 -18.05 -18.73 -22.56
C ASP A 69 -16.74 -18.66 -23.36
N PHE A 70 -15.62 -19.09 -22.77
CA PHE A 70 -14.28 -18.97 -23.37
C PHE A 70 -13.54 -20.30 -23.52
N HIS A 71 -14.16 -21.41 -23.10
CA HIS A 71 -13.69 -22.78 -23.31
C HIS A 71 -12.37 -23.12 -22.60
N ALA A 72 -12.03 -22.44 -21.50
CA ALA A 72 -10.92 -22.86 -20.66
C ALA A 72 -11.22 -24.22 -20.00
N VAL A 73 -10.19 -25.03 -19.80
CA VAL A 73 -10.33 -26.40 -19.26
C VAL A 73 -10.13 -26.42 -17.74
N GLY A 74 -9.04 -25.84 -17.26
CA GLY A 74 -8.72 -25.79 -15.82
C GLY A 74 -8.44 -27.16 -15.22
N ASP A 75 -7.77 -28.06 -15.98
CA ASP A 75 -7.46 -29.45 -15.59
C ASP A 75 -6.03 -29.63 -15.03
N GLY A 76 -5.25 -28.53 -14.96
CA GLY A 76 -3.85 -28.52 -14.54
C GLY A 76 -2.87 -29.04 -15.57
N LYS A 77 -3.29 -29.21 -16.83
CA LYS A 77 -2.45 -29.72 -17.94
C LYS A 77 -2.59 -28.90 -19.20
N THR A 78 -3.84 -28.58 -19.57
CA THR A 78 -4.16 -27.79 -20.77
C THR A 78 -3.74 -26.33 -20.55
N ASP A 79 -3.07 -25.74 -21.55
CA ASP A 79 -2.72 -24.32 -21.52
C ASP A 79 -3.96 -23.47 -21.78
N ASP A 80 -4.42 -22.78 -20.74
CA ASP A 80 -5.61 -21.93 -20.75
C ASP A 80 -5.29 -20.45 -21.01
N THR A 81 -4.01 -20.11 -21.32
CA THR A 81 -3.56 -18.72 -21.48
C THR A 81 -4.40 -17.96 -22.50
N ASP A 82 -4.57 -18.54 -23.70
CA ASP A 82 -5.26 -17.87 -24.78
C ASP A 82 -6.77 -17.72 -24.49
N ALA A 83 -7.37 -18.66 -23.77
CA ALA A 83 -8.76 -18.57 -23.31
C ALA A 83 -8.94 -17.40 -22.31
N LEU A 84 -8.07 -17.29 -21.31
CA LEU A 84 -8.11 -16.21 -20.32
C LEU A 84 -7.84 -14.85 -20.99
N GLN A 85 -6.80 -14.73 -21.83
CA GLN A 85 -6.48 -13.46 -22.48
C GLN A 85 -7.58 -13.04 -23.45
N LYS A 86 -8.19 -13.98 -24.19
CA LYS A 86 -9.36 -13.74 -25.05
C LYS A 86 -10.56 -13.22 -24.23
N ALA A 87 -10.85 -13.85 -23.09
CA ALA A 87 -11.90 -13.38 -22.17
C ALA A 87 -11.66 -11.94 -21.76
N LEU A 88 -10.46 -11.63 -21.25
CA LEU A 88 -10.07 -10.29 -20.82
C LEU A 88 -10.08 -9.27 -21.95
N ASN A 89 -9.77 -9.66 -23.18
CA ASN A 89 -9.85 -8.77 -24.33
C ASN A 89 -11.29 -8.50 -24.78
N THR A 90 -12.18 -9.48 -24.62
CA THR A 90 -13.57 -9.44 -25.11
C THR A 90 -14.50 -8.69 -24.16
N ILE A 91 -14.40 -8.95 -22.86
CA ILE A 91 -15.29 -8.34 -21.86
C ILE A 91 -15.01 -6.84 -21.72
N THR A 92 -16.06 -6.04 -21.67
CA THR A 92 -15.95 -4.57 -21.50
C THR A 92 -16.24 -4.14 -20.07
N SER A 93 -17.00 -4.94 -19.33
CA SER A 93 -17.33 -4.68 -17.91
C SER A 93 -17.96 -5.89 -17.25
N GLY A 94 -17.93 -5.91 -15.91
CA GLY A 94 -18.57 -6.91 -15.08
C GLY A 94 -17.60 -8.00 -14.62
N VAL A 95 -18.15 -9.06 -14.04
CA VAL A 95 -17.36 -10.15 -13.45
C VAL A 95 -17.07 -11.23 -14.49
N LEU A 96 -15.78 -11.53 -14.68
CA LEU A 96 -15.31 -12.78 -15.26
C LEU A 96 -15.12 -13.78 -14.11
N PHE A 97 -16.00 -14.76 -14.02
CA PHE A 97 -15.87 -15.85 -13.08
C PHE A 97 -14.93 -16.93 -13.61
N ILE A 98 -13.97 -17.31 -12.82
CA ILE A 98 -13.05 -18.42 -13.09
C ILE A 98 -13.44 -19.57 -12.16
N PRO A 99 -14.16 -20.60 -12.64
CA PRO A 99 -14.60 -21.73 -11.83
C PRO A 99 -13.45 -22.49 -11.19
N LYS A 100 -13.77 -23.35 -10.23
CA LYS A 100 -12.80 -24.26 -9.63
C LYS A 100 -12.00 -25.02 -10.69
N GLY A 101 -10.67 -25.02 -10.54
CA GLY A 101 -9.73 -25.69 -11.44
C GLY A 101 -8.32 -25.15 -11.30
N THR A 102 -7.36 -25.83 -11.93
CA THR A 102 -5.99 -25.36 -12.09
C THR A 102 -5.78 -24.97 -13.56
N TYR A 103 -5.64 -23.69 -13.80
CA TYR A 103 -5.48 -23.10 -15.14
C TYR A 103 -4.00 -22.89 -15.42
N VAL A 104 -3.44 -23.67 -16.31
CA VAL A 104 -2.04 -23.55 -16.70
C VAL A 104 -1.88 -22.33 -17.63
N LEU A 105 -0.93 -21.46 -17.30
CA LEU A 105 -0.65 -20.24 -18.05
C LEU A 105 0.83 -20.22 -18.46
N SER A 106 1.06 -20.14 -19.78
CA SER A 106 2.42 -20.16 -20.37
C SER A 106 2.90 -18.82 -20.87
N LYS A 107 2.09 -17.75 -20.74
CA LYS A 107 2.40 -16.38 -21.17
C LYS A 107 1.96 -15.38 -20.10
N ARG A 108 2.47 -14.15 -20.18
CA ARG A 108 2.00 -13.02 -19.38
C ARG A 108 0.57 -12.66 -19.77
N ILE A 109 -0.23 -12.26 -18.80
CA ILE A 109 -1.59 -11.74 -18.96
C ILE A 109 -1.56 -10.23 -18.82
N ASP A 110 -1.93 -9.51 -19.87
CA ASP A 110 -1.97 -8.05 -19.91
C ASP A 110 -3.40 -7.54 -19.86
N ILE A 111 -3.66 -6.56 -18.98
CA ILE A 111 -4.98 -5.96 -18.74
C ILE A 111 -4.83 -4.43 -18.78
N ASN A 112 -5.60 -3.78 -19.64
CA ASN A 112 -5.56 -2.32 -19.84
C ASN A 112 -6.94 -1.65 -19.78
N LYS A 113 -7.87 -2.24 -19.03
CA LYS A 113 -9.24 -1.75 -18.89
C LYS A 113 -9.74 -1.85 -17.46
N GLY A 114 -10.57 -0.89 -17.07
CA GLY A 114 -11.30 -0.88 -15.81
C GLY A 114 -12.70 -1.47 -15.92
N ASN A 115 -13.46 -1.38 -14.83
CA ASN A 115 -14.80 -1.93 -14.70
C ASN A 115 -14.88 -3.45 -14.89
N VAL A 116 -13.78 -4.18 -14.66
CA VAL A 116 -13.65 -5.63 -14.81
C VAL A 116 -13.23 -6.23 -13.49
N ILE A 117 -13.92 -7.27 -13.08
CA ILE A 117 -13.61 -8.05 -11.88
C ILE A 117 -13.25 -9.47 -12.30
N ILE A 118 -12.06 -9.91 -11.96
CA ILE A 118 -11.63 -11.30 -12.10
C ILE A 118 -11.92 -11.98 -10.78
N ARG A 119 -12.84 -12.92 -10.77
CA ARG A 119 -13.28 -13.60 -9.55
C ARG A 119 -13.13 -15.11 -9.67
N GLY A 120 -12.32 -15.71 -8.81
CA GLY A 120 -12.24 -17.15 -8.64
C GLY A 120 -13.32 -17.71 -7.73
N ALA A 121 -13.26 -19.02 -7.52
CA ALA A 121 -14.13 -19.74 -6.58
C ALA A 121 -13.58 -19.74 -5.12
N GLY A 122 -12.41 -19.21 -4.92
CA GLY A 122 -11.68 -19.11 -3.65
C GLY A 122 -10.22 -19.51 -3.81
N PRO A 123 -9.34 -19.07 -2.89
CA PRO A 123 -7.97 -19.57 -2.82
C PRO A 123 -7.97 -21.11 -2.72
N ASN A 124 -6.98 -21.75 -3.35
CA ASN A 124 -6.88 -23.22 -3.46
C ASN A 124 -8.05 -23.92 -4.18
N GLN A 125 -9.02 -23.18 -4.69
CA GLN A 125 -10.07 -23.71 -5.57
C GLN A 125 -9.85 -23.28 -7.02
N THR A 126 -9.58 -22.01 -7.24
CA THR A 126 -9.18 -21.47 -8.55
C THR A 126 -7.69 -21.13 -8.50
N ILE A 127 -6.88 -21.85 -9.24
CA ILE A 127 -5.42 -21.71 -9.27
C ILE A 127 -5.00 -21.27 -10.66
N LEU A 128 -4.38 -20.10 -10.76
CA LEU A 128 -3.68 -19.62 -11.95
C LEU A 128 -2.21 -20.07 -11.84
N SER A 129 -1.84 -21.10 -12.59
CA SER A 129 -0.53 -21.76 -12.51
C SER A 129 0.36 -21.33 -13.67
N PHE A 130 1.24 -20.36 -13.42
CA PHE A 130 2.21 -19.90 -14.41
C PHE A 130 3.38 -20.90 -14.49
N THR A 131 3.75 -21.32 -15.69
CA THR A 131 4.80 -22.31 -15.93
C THR A 131 6.14 -21.68 -16.32
N LYS A 132 6.15 -20.42 -16.71
CA LYS A 132 7.34 -19.69 -17.18
C LYS A 132 7.52 -18.39 -16.42
N SER A 133 8.78 -18.04 -16.17
CA SER A 133 9.17 -16.73 -15.66
C SER A 133 9.16 -15.67 -16.78
N LEU A 134 9.30 -14.40 -16.43
CA LEU A 134 9.51 -13.32 -17.41
C LEU A 134 10.83 -13.51 -18.17
N GLU A 135 11.86 -14.03 -17.51
CA GLU A 135 13.12 -14.38 -18.16
C GLU A 135 12.94 -15.47 -19.22
N ASP A 136 12.14 -16.51 -18.93
CA ASP A 136 11.83 -17.59 -19.90
C ASP A 136 11.03 -17.07 -21.10
N LEU A 137 10.21 -16.04 -20.92
CA LEU A 137 9.35 -15.48 -21.95
C LEU A 137 10.05 -14.44 -22.84
N PHE A 138 10.89 -13.60 -22.22
CA PHE A 138 11.41 -12.39 -22.87
C PHE A 138 12.94 -12.28 -22.83
N GLY A 139 13.62 -13.27 -22.26
CA GLY A 139 15.05 -13.18 -21.95
C GLY A 139 15.33 -12.22 -20.80
N ASN A 140 16.61 -12.03 -20.47
CA ASN A 140 17.05 -11.10 -19.44
C ASN A 140 18.19 -10.24 -19.99
N THR A 141 18.01 -8.92 -19.89
CA THR A 141 19.06 -7.94 -20.19
C THR A 141 19.39 -7.20 -18.91
N PRO A 142 20.38 -7.68 -18.14
CA PRO A 142 20.77 -7.01 -16.91
C PRO A 142 21.18 -5.55 -17.15
N ASN A 143 20.87 -4.68 -16.19
CA ASN A 143 21.30 -3.29 -16.24
C ASN A 143 22.84 -3.15 -16.03
N ASN A 144 23.35 -1.92 -16.07
CA ASN A 144 24.79 -1.62 -15.90
C ASN A 144 25.35 -2.14 -14.56
N ASN A 145 24.50 -2.33 -13.53
CA ASN A 145 24.89 -2.88 -12.24
C ASN A 145 24.77 -4.42 -12.19
N GLN A 146 24.58 -5.07 -13.32
CA GLN A 146 24.35 -6.52 -13.44
C GLN A 146 23.11 -7.00 -12.66
N GLN A 147 22.11 -6.15 -12.48
CA GLN A 147 20.85 -6.49 -11.86
C GLN A 147 19.86 -6.98 -12.91
N SER A 148 19.13 -8.03 -12.61
CA SER A 148 18.05 -8.52 -13.48
C SER A 148 17.00 -7.43 -13.71
N GLN A 149 16.62 -7.23 -14.95
CA GLN A 149 15.54 -6.31 -15.29
C GLN A 149 14.20 -6.72 -14.66
N TRP A 150 14.05 -7.98 -14.29
CA TRP A 150 12.84 -8.53 -13.69
C TRP A 150 12.78 -8.39 -12.17
N SER A 151 13.82 -7.85 -11.55
CA SER A 151 13.82 -7.57 -10.10
C SER A 151 12.80 -6.50 -9.70
N PHE A 152 12.38 -5.64 -10.65
CA PHE A 152 11.54 -4.48 -10.41
C PHE A 152 10.20 -4.49 -11.19
N GLY A 153 9.82 -5.63 -11.73
CA GLY A 153 8.59 -5.79 -12.50
C GLY A 153 8.86 -6.06 -13.99
N PRO A 154 7.82 -6.13 -14.85
CA PRO A 154 6.40 -6.17 -14.51
C PRO A 154 5.94 -7.48 -13.87
N GLY A 155 4.62 -7.61 -13.61
CA GLY A 155 3.99 -8.87 -13.19
C GLY A 155 3.64 -9.80 -14.36
N LEU A 156 3.47 -11.08 -14.06
CA LEU A 156 2.89 -12.04 -15.01
C LEU A 156 1.37 -11.83 -15.17
N ILE A 157 0.70 -11.24 -14.18
CA ILE A 157 -0.56 -10.52 -14.36
C ILE A 157 -0.22 -9.03 -14.28
N ASN A 158 -0.30 -8.36 -15.42
CA ASN A 158 0.13 -6.98 -15.57
C ASN A 158 -1.08 -6.10 -15.91
N VAL A 159 -1.49 -5.26 -14.97
CA VAL A 159 -2.62 -4.34 -15.11
C VAL A 159 -2.08 -2.93 -15.26
N ASN A 160 -2.27 -2.34 -16.43
CA ASN A 160 -1.68 -1.03 -16.75
C ASN A 160 -2.74 -0.05 -17.24
N GLY A 161 -2.93 1.02 -16.51
CA GLY A 161 -3.86 2.11 -16.82
C GLY A 161 -3.39 3.02 -17.97
N ASN A 162 -2.12 2.96 -18.37
CA ASN A 162 -1.53 3.87 -19.36
C ASN A 162 -1.81 5.35 -19.06
N ASP A 163 -1.86 5.70 -17.79
CA ASP A 163 -2.07 7.07 -17.34
C ASP A 163 -0.77 7.56 -16.70
N PRO A 164 0.20 8.00 -17.50
CA PRO A 164 1.45 8.47 -16.96
C PRO A 164 1.13 9.56 -15.93
N ILE A 165 1.70 9.43 -14.77
CA ILE A 165 1.56 10.34 -13.62
C ILE A 165 1.66 11.83 -14.05
N ASN A 166 2.28 12.10 -15.19
CA ASN A 166 2.57 13.43 -15.73
C ASN A 166 1.58 13.91 -16.79
N ASN A 167 0.58 13.12 -17.19
CA ASN A 167 -0.29 13.44 -18.33
C ASN A 167 -1.67 14.01 -17.93
N GLN A 168 -1.79 14.48 -16.71
CA GLN A 168 -3.05 15.03 -16.20
C GLN A 168 -3.20 16.49 -16.60
N THR A 169 -4.42 16.87 -16.98
CA THR A 169 -4.72 18.22 -17.41
C THR A 169 -4.63 19.19 -16.25
N ARG A 170 -3.65 20.09 -16.28
CA ARG A 170 -3.59 21.25 -15.40
C ARG A 170 -4.80 22.14 -15.65
N ILE A 171 -5.47 22.55 -14.60
CA ILE A 171 -6.65 23.44 -14.64
C ILE A 171 -6.38 24.80 -14.03
N ALA A 172 -5.37 24.92 -13.17
CA ALA A 172 -4.92 26.21 -12.60
C ALA A 172 -3.50 26.06 -12.02
N THR A 173 -2.85 27.20 -11.76
CA THR A 173 -1.68 27.30 -10.88
C THR A 173 -2.09 27.90 -9.54
N VAL A 174 -1.34 27.61 -8.47
CA VAL A 174 -1.56 28.25 -7.16
C VAL A 174 -0.73 29.53 -7.11
N LEU A 175 -1.33 30.64 -6.69
CA LEU A 175 -0.72 31.98 -6.69
C LEU A 175 -0.24 32.45 -5.32
N ALA A 176 -0.64 31.80 -4.24
CA ALA A 176 -0.24 32.17 -2.90
C ALA A 176 0.28 30.94 -2.14
N PRO A 177 1.34 31.06 -1.34
CA PRO A 177 1.79 29.96 -0.50
C PRO A 177 0.72 29.59 0.53
N ALA A 178 0.73 28.31 0.93
CA ALA A 178 -0.12 27.80 2.01
C ALA A 178 0.74 26.89 2.91
N LYS A 179 0.29 26.70 4.14
CA LYS A 179 1.01 25.89 5.13
C LYS A 179 0.40 24.51 5.25
N ARG A 180 1.22 23.54 5.64
CA ARG A 180 0.73 22.26 6.12
C ARG A 180 -0.39 22.49 7.14
N GLY A 181 -1.54 21.83 6.92
CA GLY A 181 -2.73 22.01 7.73
C GLY A 181 -3.75 23.02 7.20
N ASP A 182 -3.39 23.87 6.25
CA ASP A 182 -4.36 24.76 5.59
C ASP A 182 -5.30 23.95 4.70
N THR A 183 -6.49 24.51 4.47
CA THR A 183 -7.50 23.91 3.59
C THR A 183 -7.87 24.81 2.41
N THR A 184 -7.24 25.97 2.28
CA THR A 184 -7.61 26.97 1.27
C THR A 184 -6.44 27.27 0.35
N LEU A 185 -6.71 27.30 -0.96
CA LEU A 185 -5.75 27.67 -1.99
C LEU A 185 -6.29 28.80 -2.87
N VAL A 186 -5.40 29.73 -3.25
CA VAL A 186 -5.69 30.83 -4.19
C VAL A 186 -5.13 30.48 -5.56
N LEU A 187 -5.95 30.49 -6.59
CA LEU A 187 -5.63 30.00 -7.93
C LEU A 187 -5.48 31.16 -8.95
N SER A 188 -4.75 30.90 -10.04
CA SER A 188 -4.60 31.82 -11.18
C SER A 188 -5.94 32.13 -11.85
N ASP A 189 -6.80 31.14 -11.95
CA ASP A 189 -8.06 31.18 -12.66
C ASP A 189 -9.21 30.61 -11.84
N SER A 190 -10.42 31.04 -12.14
CA SER A 190 -11.60 30.34 -11.65
C SER A 190 -11.72 29.00 -12.36
N ILE A 191 -11.88 27.93 -11.57
CA ILE A 191 -11.97 26.58 -12.11
C ILE A 191 -13.44 26.13 -12.21
N SER A 192 -13.74 25.33 -13.22
CA SER A 192 -15.07 24.74 -13.44
C SER A 192 -15.34 23.50 -12.58
N THR A 193 -14.51 23.25 -11.57
CA THR A 193 -14.63 22.11 -10.65
C THR A 193 -15.76 22.33 -9.68
N GLN A 194 -16.57 21.30 -9.44
CA GLN A 194 -17.71 21.36 -8.55
C GLN A 194 -17.35 20.81 -7.15
N LYS A 195 -18.21 21.14 -6.17
CA LYS A 195 -18.13 20.55 -4.84
C LYS A 195 -18.18 19.01 -4.93
N GLY A 196 -17.28 18.34 -4.23
CA GLY A 196 -17.16 16.87 -4.19
C GLY A 196 -16.28 16.27 -5.27
N GLU A 197 -15.89 17.02 -6.31
CA GLU A 197 -14.95 16.52 -7.31
C GLU A 197 -13.53 16.41 -6.76
N TRP A 198 -12.84 15.35 -7.16
CA TRP A 198 -11.44 15.14 -6.83
C TRP A 198 -10.53 15.99 -7.70
N ILE A 199 -9.58 16.64 -7.06
CA ILE A 199 -8.46 17.35 -7.70
C ILE A 199 -7.15 16.83 -7.16
N ARG A 200 -6.09 17.06 -7.90
CA ARG A 200 -4.72 16.76 -7.52
C ARG A 200 -3.92 18.05 -7.44
N LEU A 201 -3.39 18.35 -6.27
CA LEU A 201 -2.31 19.32 -6.11
C LEU A 201 -1.01 18.65 -6.47
N VAL A 202 -0.25 19.24 -7.37
CA VAL A 202 1.05 18.76 -7.83
C VAL A 202 2.08 19.82 -7.52
N GLU A 203 3.17 19.43 -6.88
CA GLU A 203 4.34 20.28 -6.64
C GLU A 203 5.60 19.53 -7.08
N SER A 204 6.55 20.26 -7.62
CA SER A 204 7.79 19.70 -8.14
C SER A 204 8.99 20.58 -7.86
N ASP A 205 10.13 19.96 -7.58
CA ASP A 205 11.40 20.69 -7.51
C ASP A 205 11.74 21.34 -8.85
N PRO A 206 12.33 22.54 -8.82
CA PRO A 206 12.88 23.14 -10.02
C PRO A 206 14.04 22.31 -10.58
N PRO A 207 14.36 22.45 -11.88
CA PRO A 207 15.54 21.84 -12.48
C PRO A 207 16.84 22.25 -11.80
N LYS A 208 17.87 21.40 -11.83
CA LYS A 208 19.22 21.64 -11.23
C LYS A 208 19.86 22.99 -11.55
N SER A 209 19.51 23.57 -12.68
CA SER A 209 20.04 24.87 -13.12
C SER A 209 19.35 26.08 -12.47
N GLN A 210 18.36 25.87 -11.61
CA GLN A 210 17.61 26.95 -10.97
C GLN A 210 17.87 27.02 -9.47
N PRO A 211 17.67 28.21 -8.84
CA PRO A 211 17.66 28.31 -7.38
C PRO A 211 16.70 27.34 -6.71
N ASP A 212 16.98 27.00 -5.45
CA ASP A 212 16.14 26.16 -4.59
C ASP A 212 15.93 24.72 -5.07
N THR A 213 16.76 24.23 -6.00
CA THR A 213 16.81 22.85 -6.42
C THR A 213 16.92 21.91 -5.21
N GLY A 214 16.03 20.91 -5.15
CA GLY A 214 15.98 19.93 -4.07
C GLY A 214 15.32 20.45 -2.78
N SER A 215 14.78 21.68 -2.77
CA SER A 215 14.13 22.24 -1.57
C SER A 215 12.86 21.49 -1.17
N LEU A 216 12.09 20.99 -2.13
CA LEU A 216 10.93 20.13 -1.87
C LEU A 216 11.35 18.83 -1.19
N VAL A 217 12.37 18.13 -1.70
CA VAL A 217 12.87 16.90 -1.09
C VAL A 217 13.41 17.15 0.31
N LYS A 218 14.16 18.23 0.51
CA LYS A 218 14.63 18.63 1.84
C LYS A 218 13.48 18.86 2.81
N TYR A 219 12.41 19.50 2.35
CA TYR A 219 11.19 19.68 3.15
C TYR A 219 10.54 18.35 3.53
N LEU A 220 10.44 17.38 2.60
CA LEU A 220 9.90 16.06 2.89
C LEU A 220 10.74 15.29 3.92
N TYR A 221 12.02 15.62 4.03
CA TYR A 221 12.90 15.15 5.12
C TYR A 221 12.91 16.11 6.34
N GLY A 222 11.86 16.92 6.51
CA GLY A 222 11.65 17.80 7.65
C GLY A 222 12.70 18.91 7.77
N GLU A 223 13.47 19.18 6.71
CA GLU A 223 14.65 20.07 6.71
C GLU A 223 15.72 19.67 7.76
N LEU A 224 15.58 18.46 8.34
CA LEU A 224 16.45 17.93 9.38
C LEU A 224 17.51 16.98 8.83
N MET A 225 17.29 16.40 7.67
CA MET A 225 18.14 15.39 7.06
C MET A 225 18.55 15.76 5.63
N PRO A 226 19.72 15.29 5.14
CA PRO A 226 20.13 15.47 3.76
C PRO A 226 19.13 14.81 2.78
N ALA A 227 18.89 15.47 1.64
CA ALA A 227 17.98 14.95 0.59
C ALA A 227 18.65 13.88 -0.24
N GLY A 228 19.77 13.49 -0.19
CA GLY A 228 20.45 12.55 -1.09
C GLY A 228 20.75 13.13 -2.49
N ASP A 229 21.89 12.79 -3.04
CA ASP A 229 22.40 13.39 -4.26
C ASP A 229 21.57 13.04 -5.51
N ASP A 230 21.03 11.81 -5.59
CA ASP A 230 20.22 11.38 -6.73
C ASP A 230 18.89 12.13 -6.83
N LEU A 231 18.36 12.61 -5.70
CA LEU A 231 17.10 13.34 -5.66
C LEU A 231 17.26 14.83 -5.95
N LEU A 232 18.47 15.37 -5.79
CA LEU A 232 18.73 16.77 -6.05
C LEU A 232 18.61 17.09 -7.54
N GLY A 233 17.64 17.91 -7.89
CA GLY A 233 17.41 18.40 -9.25
C GLY A 233 16.89 17.38 -10.26
N THR A 234 16.50 16.21 -9.82
CA THR A 234 15.51 15.41 -10.53
C THR A 234 14.15 16.08 -10.28
N PRO A 235 13.21 16.13 -11.23
CA PRO A 235 11.89 16.66 -10.95
C PRO A 235 11.17 15.74 -9.96
N SER A 236 11.48 15.93 -8.69
CA SER A 236 10.79 15.29 -7.58
C SER A 236 9.39 15.84 -7.54
N VAL A 237 8.40 14.97 -7.59
CA VAL A 237 7.00 15.37 -7.74
C VAL A 237 6.17 14.74 -6.64
N VAL A 238 5.55 15.61 -5.82
CA VAL A 238 4.55 15.16 -4.83
C VAL A 238 3.15 15.46 -5.34
N ARG A 239 2.21 14.61 -4.95
CA ARG A 239 0.83 14.66 -5.43
C ARG A 239 -0.12 14.45 -4.28
N PHE A 240 -0.96 15.44 -4.01
CA PHE A 240 -1.96 15.34 -2.98
C PHE A 240 -3.36 15.36 -3.59
N LEU A 241 -4.18 14.40 -3.20
CA LEU A 241 -5.56 14.27 -3.64
C LEU A 241 -6.52 14.79 -2.56
N SER A 242 -7.40 15.69 -2.95
CA SER A 242 -8.51 16.15 -2.10
C SER A 242 -9.76 16.42 -2.93
N ARG A 243 -10.92 16.28 -2.31
CA ARG A 243 -12.15 16.83 -2.89
C ARG A 243 -12.19 18.32 -2.68
N VAL A 244 -12.83 19.00 -3.61
CA VAL A 244 -13.19 20.40 -3.48
C VAL A 244 -14.42 20.49 -2.57
N LYS A 245 -14.29 21.16 -1.44
CA LYS A 245 -15.39 21.43 -0.52
C LYS A 245 -16.22 22.64 -0.97
N ARG A 246 -15.55 23.67 -1.49
CA ARG A 246 -16.17 24.89 -1.98
C ARG A 246 -15.27 25.62 -2.98
N VAL A 247 -15.88 26.27 -3.96
CA VAL A 247 -15.21 27.20 -4.87
C VAL A 247 -15.82 28.60 -4.66
N ASN A 248 -14.97 29.62 -4.54
CA ASN A 248 -15.36 31.02 -4.45
C ASN A 248 -14.42 31.87 -5.31
N GLY A 249 -14.83 32.14 -6.56
CA GLY A 249 -14.00 32.81 -7.55
C GLY A 249 -12.71 32.03 -7.82
N LYS A 250 -11.57 32.65 -7.50
CA LYS A 250 -10.25 32.05 -7.63
C LYS A 250 -9.77 31.29 -6.36
N THR A 251 -10.60 31.18 -5.35
CA THR A 251 -10.27 30.50 -4.11
C THR A 251 -11.00 29.17 -4.03
N ILE A 252 -10.27 28.11 -3.71
CA ILE A 252 -10.87 26.81 -3.41
C ILE A 252 -10.64 26.43 -1.94
N GLU A 253 -11.63 25.81 -1.35
CA GLU A 253 -11.54 25.14 -0.05
C GLU A 253 -11.48 23.63 -0.29
N LEU A 254 -10.47 23.00 0.26
CA LEU A 254 -10.26 21.55 0.22
C LEU A 254 -11.05 20.87 1.33
N GLU A 255 -11.46 19.63 1.12
CA GLU A 255 -12.16 18.84 2.13
C GLU A 255 -11.24 18.45 3.29
N ARG A 256 -9.97 18.28 3.02
CA ARG A 256 -8.95 17.86 3.98
C ARG A 256 -7.76 18.82 4.01
N PRO A 257 -7.05 18.90 5.15
CA PRO A 257 -5.90 19.78 5.27
C PRO A 257 -4.73 19.30 4.39
N LEU A 258 -3.91 20.25 3.95
CA LEU A 258 -2.68 20.00 3.21
C LEU A 258 -1.72 19.16 4.06
N PRO A 259 -1.12 18.09 3.51
CA PRO A 259 -0.15 17.25 4.22
C PRO A 259 1.24 17.87 4.29
N TYR A 260 1.52 18.88 3.45
CA TYR A 260 2.78 19.60 3.35
C TYR A 260 2.53 21.06 2.99
N ASP A 261 3.58 21.90 3.11
CA ASP A 261 3.51 23.30 2.67
C ASP A 261 3.32 23.38 1.16
N VAL A 262 2.65 24.43 0.70
CA VAL A 262 2.60 24.84 -0.70
C VAL A 262 3.50 26.03 -0.86
N ARG A 263 4.57 25.90 -1.65
CA ARG A 263 5.53 26.97 -1.91
C ARG A 263 5.60 27.26 -3.40
N LEU A 264 5.67 28.55 -3.76
CA LEU A 264 5.60 28.95 -5.17
C LEU A 264 6.83 28.50 -5.98
N GLU A 265 7.97 28.36 -5.34
CA GLU A 265 9.19 27.80 -5.92
C GLU A 265 9.04 26.36 -6.39
N TRP A 266 8.09 25.59 -5.82
CA TRP A 266 7.77 24.22 -6.22
C TRP A 266 6.72 24.15 -7.33
N LYS A 267 6.39 25.30 -7.95
CA LYS A 267 5.46 25.40 -9.08
C LYS A 267 4.12 24.68 -8.82
N PRO A 268 3.41 25.01 -7.74
CA PRO A 268 2.18 24.29 -7.37
C PRO A 268 1.09 24.46 -8.42
N GLU A 269 0.54 23.32 -8.86
CA GLU A 269 -0.49 23.24 -9.89
C GLU A 269 -1.69 22.43 -9.40
N ILE A 270 -2.87 22.80 -9.84
CA ILE A 270 -4.09 22.02 -9.67
C ILE A 270 -4.37 21.28 -10.97
N HIS A 271 -4.48 19.97 -10.85
CA HIS A 271 -4.82 19.08 -11.95
C HIS A 271 -6.19 18.44 -11.72
N ARG A 272 -6.90 18.14 -12.80
CA ARG A 272 -8.10 17.31 -12.72
C ARG A 272 -7.68 15.86 -12.44
N PHE A 273 -8.27 15.26 -11.42
CA PHE A 273 -8.04 13.83 -11.16
C PHE A 273 -9.01 12.99 -11.98
N LYS A 274 -8.53 12.43 -13.07
CA LYS A 274 -9.30 11.60 -13.98
C LYS A 274 -8.46 10.40 -14.43
N PRO A 275 -8.35 9.38 -13.59
CA PRO A 275 -7.58 8.18 -13.93
C PRO A 275 -8.22 7.44 -15.11
N THR A 276 -7.39 6.82 -15.95
CA THR A 276 -7.84 6.11 -17.17
C THR A 276 -8.37 4.73 -16.85
N LEU A 277 -7.86 4.08 -15.80
CA LEU A 277 -8.30 2.78 -15.36
C LEU A 277 -8.77 2.84 -13.90
N THR A 278 -10.05 2.52 -13.70
CA THR A 278 -10.68 2.43 -12.37
C THR A 278 -11.57 1.20 -12.30
N GLU A 279 -12.00 0.85 -11.09
CA GLU A 279 -12.96 -0.24 -10.85
C GLU A 279 -12.46 -1.60 -11.39
N PHE A 280 -11.16 -1.85 -11.28
CA PHE A 280 -10.59 -3.16 -11.53
C PHE A 280 -10.49 -3.93 -10.21
N GLY A 281 -10.93 -5.18 -10.23
CA GLY A 281 -10.82 -6.10 -9.09
C GLY A 281 -10.23 -7.45 -9.49
N ILE A 282 -9.42 -8.02 -8.62
CA ILE A 282 -8.99 -9.43 -8.70
C ILE A 282 -9.17 -10.06 -7.33
N GLU A 283 -9.93 -11.17 -7.28
CA GLU A 283 -10.37 -11.71 -5.99
C GLU A 283 -10.63 -13.23 -6.01
N HIS A 284 -10.49 -13.85 -4.81
CA HIS A 284 -10.86 -15.24 -4.52
C HIS A 284 -10.14 -16.28 -5.39
N LEU A 285 -8.82 -16.21 -5.51
CA LEU A 285 -8.02 -17.17 -6.29
C LEU A 285 -6.59 -17.31 -5.77
N SER A 286 -5.87 -18.30 -6.29
CA SER A 286 -4.42 -18.46 -6.07
C SER A 286 -3.62 -18.21 -7.34
N ILE A 287 -2.41 -17.67 -7.18
CA ILE A 287 -1.39 -17.51 -8.22
C ILE A 287 -0.19 -18.36 -7.81
N HIS A 288 0.12 -19.38 -8.61
CA HIS A 288 1.20 -20.30 -8.31
C HIS A 288 2.30 -20.25 -9.37
N PHE A 289 3.53 -20.34 -8.89
CA PHE A 289 4.74 -20.50 -9.71
C PHE A 289 5.44 -21.83 -9.38
N PRO A 290 6.19 -22.42 -10.33
CA PRO A 290 6.99 -23.61 -10.06
C PRO A 290 8.01 -23.28 -8.97
N TRP A 291 8.25 -24.24 -8.10
CA TRP A 291 9.32 -24.09 -7.14
C TRP A 291 10.68 -24.02 -7.86
N SER A 292 11.49 -23.08 -7.48
CA SER A 292 12.90 -22.99 -7.87
C SER A 292 13.69 -22.36 -6.72
N ALA A 293 14.96 -22.69 -6.61
CA ALA A 293 15.85 -22.00 -5.68
C ALA A 293 15.88 -20.50 -5.97
N TYR A 294 15.86 -19.66 -4.92
CA TYR A 294 15.97 -18.22 -5.09
C TYR A 294 17.39 -17.85 -5.55
N PRO A 295 17.55 -17.25 -6.71
CA PRO A 295 18.88 -17.00 -7.28
C PRO A 295 19.66 -15.92 -6.50
N GLY A 296 18.98 -15.15 -5.65
CA GLY A 296 19.50 -14.07 -4.83
C GLY A 296 19.02 -12.70 -5.28
N HIS A 297 19.17 -11.74 -4.40
CA HIS A 297 18.77 -10.34 -4.60
C HIS A 297 19.39 -9.77 -5.88
N PHE A 298 18.56 -9.18 -6.73
CA PHE A 298 18.86 -8.67 -8.07
C PHE A 298 19.22 -9.73 -9.13
N LYS A 299 18.90 -11.00 -8.88
CA LYS A 299 19.09 -12.09 -9.83
C LYS A 299 17.79 -12.83 -10.14
N GLU A 300 16.66 -12.22 -9.79
CA GLU A 300 15.32 -12.78 -9.95
C GLU A 300 15.05 -13.14 -11.42
N LYS A 301 14.35 -14.25 -11.62
CA LYS A 301 13.91 -14.71 -12.94
C LYS A 301 12.60 -14.04 -13.39
N GLY A 302 11.92 -13.34 -12.47
CA GLY A 302 10.66 -12.69 -12.75
C GLY A 302 9.45 -13.62 -12.64
N TYR A 303 9.40 -14.44 -11.61
CA TYR A 303 8.16 -15.02 -11.11
C TYR A 303 7.41 -13.96 -10.31
N ASN A 304 7.07 -12.85 -11.00
CA ASN A 304 6.39 -11.70 -10.42
C ASN A 304 4.89 -11.88 -10.61
N ALA A 305 4.12 -11.82 -9.52
CA ALA A 305 2.72 -12.21 -9.60
C ALA A 305 1.83 -11.09 -10.18
N LEU A 306 1.56 -10.04 -9.42
CA LEU A 306 0.56 -9.03 -9.77
C LEU A 306 1.16 -7.63 -9.75
N PHE A 307 1.07 -6.94 -10.88
CA PHE A 307 1.52 -5.58 -11.07
C PHE A 307 0.34 -4.67 -11.41
N LEU A 308 0.08 -3.67 -10.55
CA LEU A 308 -0.97 -2.68 -10.71
C LEU A 308 -0.33 -1.32 -10.97
N HIS A 309 -0.47 -0.77 -12.18
CA HIS A 309 0.27 0.38 -12.64
C HIS A 309 -0.65 1.48 -13.17
N ASP A 310 -0.52 2.71 -12.66
CA ASP A 310 -1.33 3.88 -13.09
C ASP A 310 -2.85 3.69 -12.93
N LEU A 311 -3.30 3.15 -11.81
CA LEU A 311 -4.72 2.87 -11.54
C LEU A 311 -5.26 3.71 -10.41
N ALA A 312 -6.60 3.77 -10.30
CA ALA A 312 -7.25 4.26 -9.11
C ALA A 312 -8.52 3.47 -8.78
N GLN A 313 -8.87 3.44 -7.48
CA GLN A 313 -10.11 2.81 -7.02
C GLN A 313 -10.20 1.35 -7.46
N CYS A 314 -9.15 0.59 -7.21
CA CYS A 314 -9.02 -0.82 -7.55
C CYS A 314 -8.83 -1.67 -6.29
N TRP A 315 -9.03 -2.98 -6.41
CA TRP A 315 -8.85 -3.88 -5.28
C TRP A 315 -8.24 -5.22 -5.65
N VAL A 316 -7.53 -5.76 -4.69
CA VAL A 316 -7.04 -7.14 -4.64
C VAL A 316 -7.57 -7.74 -3.35
N ASP A 317 -8.34 -8.83 -3.41
CA ASP A 317 -8.93 -9.43 -2.22
C ASP A 317 -8.88 -10.95 -2.24
N ASP A 318 -8.54 -11.54 -1.09
CA ASP A 318 -8.55 -12.98 -0.86
C ASP A 318 -7.73 -13.77 -1.89
N LEU A 319 -6.42 -13.44 -1.96
CA LEU A 319 -5.46 -14.14 -2.82
C LEU A 319 -4.43 -14.93 -2.02
N GLU A 320 -4.06 -16.09 -2.54
CA GLU A 320 -2.81 -16.77 -2.17
C GLU A 320 -1.81 -16.68 -3.32
N ILE A 321 -0.59 -16.27 -3.02
CA ILE A 321 0.51 -16.19 -3.99
C ILE A 321 1.65 -17.10 -3.51
N GLN A 322 2.00 -18.10 -4.33
CA GLN A 322 2.96 -19.11 -3.97
C GLN A 322 4.21 -19.08 -4.86
N ASN A 323 5.40 -19.13 -4.26
CA ASN A 323 6.72 -19.18 -4.91
C ASN A 323 7.07 -17.96 -5.76
N ALA A 324 6.52 -16.79 -5.47
CA ALA A 324 6.80 -15.56 -6.21
C ALA A 324 8.21 -15.02 -5.92
N ASP A 325 8.81 -14.38 -6.92
CA ASP A 325 9.95 -13.47 -6.75
C ASP A 325 9.46 -12.10 -6.27
N PHE A 326 8.31 -11.64 -6.79
CA PHE A 326 7.63 -10.41 -6.40
C PHE A 326 6.13 -10.71 -6.28
N GLY A 327 5.53 -10.41 -5.12
CA GLY A 327 4.12 -10.72 -4.87
C GLY A 327 3.16 -9.71 -5.52
N VAL A 328 3.01 -8.53 -4.92
CA VAL A 328 2.10 -7.48 -5.42
C VAL A 328 2.83 -6.16 -5.49
N ASP A 329 2.75 -5.48 -6.63
CA ASP A 329 3.23 -4.11 -6.79
C ASP A 329 2.07 -3.15 -7.09
N LEU A 330 2.04 -2.06 -6.35
CA LEU A 330 1.14 -0.92 -6.47
C LEU A 330 1.95 0.31 -6.89
N ASN A 331 2.13 0.52 -8.19
CA ASN A 331 2.93 1.63 -8.69
C ASN A 331 2.04 2.73 -9.27
N ALA A 332 2.22 3.96 -8.80
CA ALA A 332 1.41 5.12 -9.21
C ALA A 332 -0.11 4.92 -9.03
N THR A 333 -0.51 4.07 -8.09
CA THR A 333 -1.91 3.79 -7.80
C THR A 333 -2.47 4.74 -6.75
N ASN A 334 -3.79 4.99 -6.80
CA ASN A 334 -4.45 5.88 -5.85
C ASN A 334 -5.77 5.28 -5.37
N PHE A 335 -6.01 5.34 -4.07
CA PHE A 335 -7.22 4.78 -3.46
C PHE A 335 -7.44 3.30 -3.81
N CYS A 336 -6.38 2.53 -3.89
CA CYS A 336 -6.49 1.08 -4.09
C CYS A 336 -6.41 0.34 -2.75
N THR A 337 -7.04 -0.83 -2.69
CA THR A 337 -6.99 -1.69 -1.50
C THR A 337 -6.44 -3.07 -1.87
N VAL A 338 -5.42 -3.52 -1.15
CA VAL A 338 -4.96 -4.90 -1.11
C VAL A 338 -5.36 -5.49 0.24
N LYS A 339 -6.16 -6.56 0.23
CA LYS A 339 -6.72 -7.14 1.45
C LYS A 339 -6.71 -8.67 1.38
N ASN A 340 -6.55 -9.31 2.55
CA ASN A 340 -6.61 -10.78 2.67
C ASN A 340 -5.63 -11.50 1.72
N VAL A 341 -4.44 -10.95 1.52
CA VAL A 341 -3.41 -11.56 0.65
C VAL A 341 -2.43 -12.35 1.50
N THR A 342 -2.19 -13.59 1.09
CA THR A 342 -1.21 -14.49 1.71
C THR A 342 -0.10 -14.80 0.73
N LEU A 343 1.16 -14.57 1.13
CA LEU A 343 2.35 -14.98 0.37
C LEU A 343 2.98 -16.19 1.03
N THR A 344 3.19 -17.25 0.23
CA THR A 344 3.74 -18.53 0.70
C THR A 344 4.85 -19.05 -0.21
N THR A 345 5.52 -20.09 0.26
CA THR A 345 6.39 -20.96 -0.58
C THR A 345 6.05 -22.41 -0.29
N SER A 346 6.05 -23.25 -1.34
CA SER A 346 5.82 -24.69 -1.19
C SER A 346 6.93 -25.41 -0.41
N ALA A 347 8.14 -24.84 -0.46
CA ALA A 347 9.30 -25.21 0.33
C ALA A 347 10.25 -24.01 0.37
N SER A 348 11.20 -23.97 1.32
CA SER A 348 12.20 -22.91 1.34
C SER A 348 12.93 -22.81 -0.01
N ARG A 349 13.04 -21.61 -0.54
CA ARG A 349 13.80 -21.28 -1.76
C ARG A 349 15.19 -20.72 -1.43
N ALA A 350 15.46 -20.41 -0.15
CA ALA A 350 16.74 -19.91 0.32
C ALA A 350 17.84 -20.96 0.13
N VAL A 351 18.97 -20.57 -0.45
CA VAL A 351 20.08 -21.48 -0.78
C VAL A 351 21.40 -21.10 -0.13
N GLY A 352 21.41 -20.13 0.78
CA GLY A 352 22.61 -19.73 1.51
C GLY A 352 22.43 -18.38 2.21
N PRO A 353 23.45 -17.91 2.93
CA PRO A 353 23.40 -16.65 3.65
C PRO A 353 23.46 -15.42 2.72
N GLY A 354 23.20 -14.24 3.29
CA GLY A 354 23.29 -12.95 2.61
C GLY A 354 22.21 -12.77 1.56
N ALA A 355 22.57 -12.36 0.35
CA ALA A 355 21.64 -12.07 -0.74
C ALA A 355 20.73 -13.26 -1.14
N ARG A 356 21.04 -14.47 -0.70
CA ARG A 356 20.28 -15.70 -0.96
C ARG A 356 19.54 -16.24 0.27
N ASP A 357 19.52 -15.49 1.36
CA ASP A 357 18.78 -15.81 2.58
C ASP A 357 17.36 -15.26 2.53
N GLY A 358 16.64 -15.55 1.46
CA GLY A 358 15.26 -15.17 1.24
C GLY A 358 14.59 -16.10 0.24
N ASN A 359 13.28 -15.99 0.13
CA ASN A 359 12.47 -16.79 -0.78
C ASN A 359 11.96 -15.99 -1.99
N GLY A 360 12.20 -14.70 -2.00
CA GLY A 360 11.84 -13.76 -3.06
C GLY A 360 12.31 -12.35 -2.72
N HIS A 361 12.07 -11.41 -3.60
CA HIS A 361 12.53 -10.02 -3.50
C HIS A 361 11.52 -9.16 -2.72
N HIS A 362 10.40 -8.79 -3.32
CA HIS A 362 9.35 -8.00 -2.68
C HIS A 362 8.09 -8.81 -2.40
N GLY A 363 7.52 -8.62 -1.21
CA GLY A 363 6.21 -9.17 -0.88
C GLY A 363 5.10 -8.28 -1.42
N ILE A 364 4.84 -7.14 -0.79
CA ILE A 364 3.87 -6.12 -1.25
C ILE A 364 4.56 -4.76 -1.25
N ASP A 365 4.67 -4.15 -2.41
CA ASP A 365 5.31 -2.85 -2.60
C ASP A 365 4.31 -1.76 -3.00
N VAL A 366 4.54 -0.52 -2.53
CA VAL A 366 3.76 0.67 -2.90
C VAL A 366 4.68 1.83 -3.24
N SER A 367 4.62 2.27 -4.48
CA SER A 367 5.45 3.35 -4.98
C SER A 367 4.67 4.42 -5.76
N HIS A 368 5.13 5.68 -5.77
CA HIS A 368 4.59 6.82 -6.53
C HIS A 368 3.11 7.16 -6.30
N GLY A 369 2.38 6.35 -5.57
CA GLY A 369 0.94 6.49 -5.37
C GLY A 369 0.56 7.22 -4.08
N SER A 370 -0.74 7.36 -3.86
CA SER A 370 -1.25 7.95 -2.63
C SER A 370 -2.55 7.29 -2.16
N GLU A 371 -2.79 7.33 -0.84
CA GLU A 371 -4.02 6.85 -0.22
C GLU A 371 -4.31 5.35 -0.49
N ASN A 372 -3.27 4.54 -0.60
CA ASN A 372 -3.41 3.10 -0.76
C ASN A 372 -3.49 2.40 0.60
N LEU A 373 -4.28 1.33 0.67
CA LEU A 373 -4.48 0.51 1.86
C LEU A 373 -4.08 -0.94 1.59
N VAL A 374 -3.14 -1.44 2.36
CA VAL A 374 -2.78 -2.86 2.43
C VAL A 374 -3.18 -3.38 3.80
N THR A 375 -4.13 -4.32 3.87
CA THR A 375 -4.69 -4.75 5.17
C THR A 375 -5.01 -6.24 5.21
N ASN A 376 -4.99 -6.82 6.41
CA ASN A 376 -5.25 -8.26 6.63
C ASN A 376 -4.35 -9.17 5.78
N PHE A 377 -3.10 -8.82 5.62
CA PHE A 377 -2.15 -9.63 4.84
C PHE A 377 -1.35 -10.59 5.73
N SER A 378 -0.81 -11.64 5.13
CA SER A 378 0.08 -12.61 5.79
C SER A 378 1.27 -12.96 4.91
N ILE A 379 2.49 -12.68 5.40
CA ILE A 379 3.73 -13.05 4.71
C ILE A 379 4.30 -14.29 5.41
N GLU A 380 3.87 -15.46 4.96
CA GLU A 380 4.24 -16.77 5.52
C GLU A 380 5.59 -17.28 5.00
N THR A 381 6.39 -16.39 4.44
CA THR A 381 7.69 -16.67 3.87
C THR A 381 8.61 -15.47 4.10
N LYS A 382 9.94 -15.64 3.98
CA LYS A 382 10.87 -14.53 4.14
C LYS A 382 11.22 -13.95 2.78
N MET A 383 10.74 -12.72 2.50
CA MET A 383 11.19 -11.95 1.35
C MET A 383 12.41 -11.09 1.73
N VAL A 384 13.13 -10.55 0.77
CA VAL A 384 14.14 -9.52 1.05
C VAL A 384 13.44 -8.29 1.63
N HIS A 385 12.33 -7.87 1.01
CA HIS A 385 11.45 -6.79 1.42
C HIS A 385 10.02 -7.34 1.53
N ASP A 386 9.51 -7.50 2.76
CA ASP A 386 8.19 -8.12 2.95
C ASP A 386 7.06 -7.14 2.59
N ILE A 387 7.11 -5.92 3.14
CA ILE A 387 6.22 -4.81 2.76
C ILE A 387 7.05 -3.55 2.58
N SER A 388 6.84 -2.84 1.48
CA SER A 388 7.68 -1.71 1.10
C SER A 388 6.89 -0.47 0.75
N VAL A 389 7.48 0.70 1.02
CA VAL A 389 7.01 2.00 0.57
C VAL A 389 8.18 2.82 0.06
N GLU A 390 8.05 3.42 -1.15
CA GLU A 390 9.13 4.16 -1.80
C GLU A 390 8.61 5.29 -2.71
N TRP A 391 9.51 6.02 -3.37
CA TRP A 391 9.26 6.96 -4.47
C TRP A 391 8.09 7.93 -4.21
N TYR A 392 8.22 8.83 -3.22
CA TYR A 392 7.21 9.85 -2.94
C TYR A 392 5.80 9.31 -2.66
N ALA A 393 5.67 8.03 -2.32
CA ALA A 393 4.39 7.47 -1.89
C ALA A 393 3.86 8.25 -0.68
N LEU A 394 2.59 8.63 -0.73
CA LEU A 394 1.95 9.49 0.26
C LEU A 394 0.78 8.77 0.93
N HIS A 395 0.68 8.86 2.26
CA HIS A 395 -0.42 8.30 3.06
C HIS A 395 -0.72 6.82 2.76
N THR A 396 0.32 6.05 2.48
CA THR A 396 0.19 4.58 2.36
C THR A 396 -0.05 3.98 3.72
N VAL A 397 -1.00 3.06 3.81
CA VAL A 397 -1.36 2.37 5.05
C VAL A 397 -1.14 0.87 4.91
N PHE A 398 -0.33 0.31 5.81
CA PHE A 398 -0.26 -1.13 6.06
C PHE A 398 -0.88 -1.41 7.42
N SER A 399 -1.93 -2.24 7.47
CA SER A 399 -2.64 -2.52 8.72
C SER A 399 -3.06 -3.97 8.87
N ASN A 400 -3.22 -4.42 10.12
CA ASN A 400 -3.75 -5.75 10.46
C ASN A 400 -3.04 -6.90 9.75
N GLY A 401 -1.74 -6.77 9.52
CA GLY A 401 -0.92 -7.74 8.83
C GLY A 401 0.04 -8.48 9.75
N ARG A 402 0.58 -9.57 9.25
CA ARG A 402 1.59 -10.35 9.95
C ARG A 402 2.62 -10.95 9.00
N GLY A 403 3.75 -11.37 9.56
CA GLY A 403 4.73 -12.17 8.85
C GLY A 403 5.57 -13.01 9.82
N ILE A 404 6.26 -14.01 9.29
CA ILE A 404 7.11 -14.89 10.12
C ILE A 404 8.29 -14.15 10.75
N ASP A 405 8.80 -13.12 10.08
CA ASP A 405 9.84 -12.18 10.54
C ASP A 405 9.72 -10.90 9.68
N LEU A 406 8.57 -10.23 9.79
CA LEU A 406 8.14 -9.13 8.92
C LEU A 406 9.08 -7.94 9.01
N ASN A 407 9.53 -7.41 7.85
CA ASN A 407 10.13 -6.10 7.77
C ASN A 407 9.21 -5.07 7.12
N MET A 408 9.24 -3.86 7.66
CA MET A 408 8.56 -2.68 7.16
C MET A 408 9.60 -1.81 6.44
N ASP A 409 9.80 -2.13 5.16
CA ASP A 409 10.84 -1.49 4.36
C ASP A 409 10.42 -0.09 3.91
N HIS A 410 11.26 0.88 4.21
CA HIS A 410 11.23 2.19 3.61
C HIS A 410 12.35 2.30 2.59
N HIS A 411 11.99 2.14 1.32
CA HIS A 411 12.97 1.98 0.23
C HIS A 411 13.51 3.31 -0.30
N ARG A 412 13.56 4.34 0.56
CA ARG A 412 14.09 5.68 0.30
C ARG A 412 13.22 6.52 -0.64
N GLU A 413 13.81 7.57 -1.23
CA GLU A 413 13.17 8.46 -2.20
C GLU A 413 11.96 9.20 -1.63
N ALA A 414 12.14 9.73 -0.43
CA ALA A 414 11.23 10.65 0.25
C ALA A 414 9.76 10.19 0.31
N ASN A 415 9.52 8.86 0.47
CA ASN A 415 8.19 8.38 0.85
C ASN A 415 7.74 9.13 2.13
N TYR A 416 6.49 9.59 2.19
CA TYR A 416 6.08 10.59 3.15
C TYR A 416 4.77 10.23 3.84
N SER A 417 4.72 10.34 5.18
CA SER A 417 3.52 10.12 5.94
C SER A 417 2.87 8.75 5.69
N SER A 418 3.59 7.66 5.87
CA SER A 418 3.05 6.29 5.81
C SER A 418 2.64 5.79 7.19
N LEU A 419 1.65 4.91 7.26
CA LEU A 419 1.17 4.29 8.49
C LEU A 419 1.38 2.78 8.47
N PHE A 420 2.02 2.27 9.50
CA PHE A 420 2.11 0.84 9.83
C PHE A 420 1.35 0.63 11.13
N SER A 421 0.20 -0.07 11.09
CA SER A 421 -0.73 -0.14 12.22
C SER A 421 -1.19 -1.55 12.51
N ASN A 422 -1.12 -1.96 13.78
CA ASN A 422 -1.57 -3.27 14.25
C ASN A 422 -0.92 -4.43 13.47
N LEU A 423 0.42 -4.40 13.36
CA LEU A 423 1.19 -5.43 12.68
C LEU A 423 1.84 -6.38 13.68
N ASP A 424 1.93 -7.66 13.30
CA ASP A 424 2.71 -8.69 13.99
C ASP A 424 3.94 -9.04 13.16
N CYS A 425 5.10 -8.62 13.65
CA CYS A 425 6.39 -8.88 13.01
C CYS A 425 6.92 -10.30 13.23
N GLY A 426 6.16 -11.21 13.85
CA GLY A 426 6.60 -12.57 14.13
C GLY A 426 7.86 -12.61 14.99
N ALA A 427 8.97 -13.15 14.49
CA ALA A 427 10.24 -13.20 15.22
C ALA A 427 10.77 -11.80 15.59
N GLY A 428 10.50 -10.77 14.78
CA GLY A 428 10.88 -9.38 15.03
C GLY A 428 12.39 -9.13 14.99
N THR A 429 13.14 -9.90 14.20
CA THR A 429 14.61 -9.74 14.14
C THR A 429 15.03 -8.62 13.20
N ARG A 430 14.16 -8.22 12.26
CA ARG A 430 14.47 -7.25 11.20
C ARG A 430 13.34 -6.24 10.89
N PRO A 431 12.57 -5.74 11.87
CA PRO A 431 11.34 -4.98 11.61
C PRO A 431 11.56 -3.71 10.77
N PHE A 432 12.74 -3.10 10.85
CA PHE A 432 13.11 -1.87 10.15
C PHE A 432 14.27 -2.08 9.14
N ASN A 433 14.58 -3.33 8.77
CA ASN A 433 15.53 -3.55 7.68
C ASN A 433 14.95 -2.97 6.40
N SER A 434 15.68 -2.06 5.79
CA SER A 434 15.23 -1.30 4.64
C SER A 434 16.31 -1.25 3.57
N GLY A 435 15.88 -1.28 2.31
CA GLY A 435 16.73 -1.23 1.14
C GLY A 435 16.96 0.16 0.59
N GLY A 436 17.29 0.21 -0.70
CA GLY A 436 17.53 1.43 -1.44
C GLY A 436 18.96 1.92 -1.37
N SER A 437 19.40 2.58 -2.42
CA SER A 437 20.75 3.15 -2.54
C SER A 437 20.91 4.38 -1.64
N GLY A 438 22.03 4.49 -0.90
CA GLY A 438 22.27 5.57 0.09
C GLY A 438 22.23 6.98 -0.49
N ASN A 439 22.55 7.13 -1.79
CA ASN A 439 22.50 8.39 -2.51
C ASN A 439 21.06 8.90 -2.78
N ARG A 440 20.03 8.13 -2.41
CA ARG A 440 18.61 8.50 -2.49
C ARG A 440 18.04 9.07 -1.18
N GLY A 441 18.90 9.51 -0.27
CA GLY A 441 18.51 10.12 1.01
C GLY A 441 18.23 9.10 2.12
N ALA A 442 17.57 9.54 3.18
CA ALA A 442 17.16 8.69 4.29
C ALA A 442 16.09 7.68 3.86
N HIS A 443 15.88 6.64 4.65
CA HIS A 443 14.91 5.59 4.33
C HIS A 443 13.48 6.14 4.29
N SER A 444 13.07 6.93 5.29
CA SER A 444 11.73 7.50 5.38
C SER A 444 11.77 9.02 5.30
N GLY A 445 10.81 9.62 4.61
CA GLY A 445 10.42 11.00 4.79
C GLY A 445 9.72 11.21 6.13
N ALA A 446 9.28 12.45 6.40
CA ALA A 446 8.70 12.81 7.68
C ALA A 446 7.32 12.18 7.95
N TYR A 447 7.00 12.10 9.25
CA TYR A 447 5.68 11.75 9.79
C TYR A 447 5.22 10.31 9.57
N SER A 448 6.08 9.39 9.11
CA SER A 448 5.71 7.98 9.10
C SER A 448 5.45 7.50 10.53
N THR A 449 4.41 6.69 10.70
CA THR A 449 3.86 6.32 11.99
C THR A 449 3.81 4.80 12.13
N TYR A 450 4.38 4.29 13.20
CA TYR A 450 4.36 2.88 13.61
C TYR A 450 3.46 2.79 14.85
N TRP A 451 2.33 2.14 14.70
CA TRP A 451 1.26 2.12 15.70
C TRP A 451 0.90 0.69 16.06
N ASN A 452 1.06 0.32 17.36
CA ASN A 452 0.70 -1.00 17.87
C ASN A 452 1.40 -2.14 17.09
N ILE A 453 2.75 -2.06 17.01
CA ILE A 453 3.57 -3.08 16.36
C ILE A 453 4.02 -4.12 17.38
N LYS A 454 3.75 -5.39 17.09
CA LYS A 454 4.03 -6.54 17.96
C LYS A 454 5.11 -7.43 17.36
N ALA A 455 5.80 -8.17 18.24
CA ALA A 455 6.72 -9.24 17.86
C ALA A 455 6.92 -10.21 19.03
N ALA A 456 7.49 -11.37 18.78
CA ALA A 456 7.82 -12.37 19.81
C ALA A 456 8.87 -11.87 20.82
N ALA A 457 9.75 -10.97 20.39
CA ALA A 457 10.77 -10.34 21.24
C ALA A 457 10.68 -8.81 21.19
N PRO A 458 11.23 -8.10 22.20
CA PRO A 458 11.29 -6.65 22.18
C PRO A 458 12.02 -6.13 20.94
N LEU A 459 11.41 -5.17 20.24
CA LEU A 459 11.87 -4.62 18.99
C LEU A 459 13.06 -3.67 19.19
N LYS A 460 13.98 -3.68 18.24
CA LYS A 460 15.03 -2.67 18.15
C LYS A 460 14.55 -1.56 17.22
N LEU A 461 14.62 -0.31 17.66
CA LEU A 461 14.36 0.85 16.80
C LEU A 461 15.33 0.91 15.62
N PRO A 462 14.94 1.55 14.51
CA PRO A 462 15.85 1.72 13.37
C PRO A 462 17.07 2.58 13.74
N PRO A 463 18.10 2.63 12.86
CA PRO A 463 19.19 3.60 13.02
C PRO A 463 18.68 5.04 13.10
N ASN A 464 19.39 5.90 13.81
CA ASN A 464 18.98 7.29 14.05
C ASN A 464 18.73 8.09 12.76
N ASP A 465 19.45 7.75 11.70
CA ASP A 465 19.35 8.37 10.36
C ASP A 465 18.27 7.76 9.45
N PHE A 466 17.36 6.97 10.01
CA PHE A 466 16.30 6.29 9.24
C PHE A 466 15.30 7.26 8.61
N GLY A 467 14.90 8.29 9.33
CA GLY A 467 13.98 9.33 8.86
C GLY A 467 13.64 10.33 9.98
N PRO A 468 13.16 11.52 9.64
CA PRO A 468 12.82 12.55 10.61
C PRO A 468 11.36 12.47 11.08
N LEU A 469 11.07 13.02 12.24
CA LEU A 469 9.71 13.23 12.75
C LEU A 469 8.85 11.96 12.81
N LEU A 470 9.47 10.79 12.99
CA LEU A 470 8.77 9.51 13.06
C LEU A 470 7.98 9.38 14.37
N ASN A 471 6.87 8.63 14.31
CA ASN A 471 6.05 8.31 15.48
C ASN A 471 6.09 6.80 15.76
N PHE A 472 6.54 6.43 16.96
CA PHE A 472 6.55 5.05 17.46
C PHE A 472 5.62 4.96 18.66
N VAL A 473 4.46 4.35 18.48
CA VAL A 473 3.39 4.32 19.49
C VAL A 473 2.94 2.88 19.75
N GLY A 474 3.07 2.43 21.00
CA GLY A 474 2.62 1.11 21.40
C GLY A 474 3.52 -0.04 20.92
N LEU A 475 4.83 0.19 20.90
CA LEU A 475 5.82 -0.84 20.58
C LEU A 475 6.45 -1.37 21.88
N ASN A 476 6.64 -2.69 21.95
CA ASN A 476 7.50 -3.28 22.99
C ASN A 476 8.96 -3.11 22.54
N LEU A 477 9.65 -2.10 23.07
CA LEU A 477 11.00 -1.74 22.65
C LEU A 477 12.06 -2.37 23.56
N LYS A 478 13.17 -2.79 22.96
CA LYS A 478 14.34 -3.28 23.69
C LYS A 478 15.00 -2.17 24.52
N ASP A 479 14.99 -0.96 24.02
CA ASP A 479 15.48 0.25 24.71
C ASP A 479 14.47 1.38 24.53
N PRO A 480 13.54 1.55 25.49
CA PRO A 480 12.52 2.60 25.42
C PRO A 480 13.06 4.00 25.75
N SER A 481 14.29 4.12 26.22
CA SER A 481 14.93 5.41 26.56
C SER A 481 15.59 6.09 25.36
N LEU A 482 15.64 5.43 24.20
CA LEU A 482 16.20 6.00 22.99
C LEU A 482 15.48 7.28 22.60
N SER A 483 16.26 8.29 22.25
CA SER A 483 15.78 9.53 21.66
C SER A 483 16.51 9.76 20.33
N SER A 484 15.92 10.55 19.46
CA SER A 484 16.54 10.90 18.19
C SER A 484 16.70 12.40 18.04
N THR A 485 17.85 12.83 17.53
CA THR A 485 18.11 14.21 17.10
C THR A 485 17.16 14.65 16.00
N TYR A 486 16.54 13.71 15.29
CA TYR A 486 15.56 13.93 14.23
C TYR A 486 14.12 13.99 14.73
N GLN A 487 13.94 14.30 16.00
CA GLN A 487 12.65 14.60 16.65
C GLN A 487 11.63 13.45 16.55
N TRP A 488 12.04 12.22 16.81
CA TRP A 488 11.11 11.10 16.94
C TRP A 488 10.21 11.28 18.17
N LEU A 489 8.96 10.85 18.02
CA LEU A 489 8.05 10.69 19.15
C LEU A 489 7.97 9.20 19.48
N ILE A 490 8.27 8.87 20.72
CA ILE A 490 8.22 7.48 21.23
C ILE A 490 7.33 7.51 22.46
N GLU A 491 6.18 6.83 22.38
CA GLU A 491 5.23 6.78 23.50
C GLU A 491 4.55 5.42 23.64
N ALA A 492 3.94 5.19 24.80
CA ALA A 492 3.23 3.95 25.14
C ALA A 492 4.08 2.70 24.90
N THR A 493 5.35 2.74 25.30
CA THR A 493 6.28 1.61 25.17
C THR A 493 6.08 0.59 26.28
N GLY A 494 6.39 -0.69 26.01
CA GLY A 494 6.32 -1.75 27.03
C GLY A 494 4.90 -2.15 27.45
N VAL A 495 3.88 -1.69 26.73
CA VAL A 495 2.47 -2.07 26.97
C VAL A 495 2.05 -3.21 26.03
N ASN A 496 1.01 -3.95 26.42
CA ASN A 496 0.45 -5.02 25.60
C ASN A 496 -0.39 -4.52 24.41
N GLY A 497 -0.17 -3.27 24.00
CA GLY A 497 -0.82 -2.61 22.88
C GLY A 497 -1.44 -1.28 23.27
N VAL A 498 -1.86 -0.53 22.27
CA VAL A 498 -2.56 0.75 22.42
C VAL A 498 -3.95 0.67 21.82
N CYS A 499 -4.84 1.54 22.28
CA CYS A 499 -6.16 1.72 21.71
C CYS A 499 -6.29 3.08 20.99
N PRO A 500 -6.91 3.05 19.80
CA PRO A 500 -7.37 1.87 19.06
C PRO A 500 -6.21 1.02 18.52
N ALA A 501 -6.39 -0.28 18.39
CA ALA A 501 -5.34 -1.14 17.83
C ALA A 501 -5.10 -0.82 16.35
N ASP A 502 -6.16 -0.66 15.58
CA ASP A 502 -6.14 -0.22 14.17
C ASP A 502 -6.48 1.29 14.09
N LEU A 503 -5.44 2.10 13.95
CA LEU A 503 -5.57 3.56 13.92
C LEU A 503 -6.30 4.04 12.66
N GLN A 504 -6.00 3.47 11.48
CA GLN A 504 -6.63 3.87 10.23
C GLN A 504 -8.15 3.67 10.28
N ASN A 505 -8.59 2.52 10.74
CA ASN A 505 -10.03 2.23 10.85
C ASN A 505 -10.72 3.15 11.87
N ALA A 506 -10.06 3.48 12.97
CA ALA A 506 -10.58 4.45 13.93
C ALA A 506 -10.68 5.87 13.37
N MET A 507 -9.67 6.32 12.62
CA MET A 507 -9.70 7.62 11.92
C MET A 507 -10.82 7.65 10.88
N LYS A 508 -10.96 6.60 10.06
CA LYS A 508 -12.03 6.46 9.08
C LYS A 508 -13.41 6.51 9.74
N ALA A 509 -13.60 5.73 10.79
CA ALA A 509 -14.85 5.72 11.54
C ALA A 509 -15.20 7.10 12.13
N LYS A 510 -14.19 7.85 12.63
CA LYS A 510 -14.38 9.22 13.11
C LYS A 510 -14.78 10.18 11.99
N ARG A 511 -14.13 10.09 10.82
CA ARG A 511 -14.45 10.92 9.64
C ARG A 511 -15.87 10.66 9.12
N LEU A 512 -16.28 9.39 9.02
CA LEU A 512 -17.57 9.00 8.45
C LEU A 512 -18.77 9.21 9.39
N ARG A 513 -18.55 9.44 10.69
CA ARG A 513 -19.62 9.77 11.65
C ARG A 513 -20.06 11.22 11.61
N LYS A 514 -19.39 12.07 10.85
CA LYS A 514 -19.74 13.49 10.65
C LYS A 514 -20.75 13.62 9.50
#